data_6a20d802973b888b23aa0d287a32e718
#
_entry.id   6a20d802973b888b23aa0d287a32e718
#
_cell.length_a   1.000
_cell.length_b   1.000
_cell.length_c   1.000
_cell.angle_alpha   90.00
_cell.angle_beta   90.00
_cell.angle_gamma   90.00
#
_symmetry.space_group_name_H-M   'P 1'
#
loop_
_entity.id
_entity.type
_entity.pdbx_description
1 polymer ?
#
loop_
_entity_poly.entity_id
_entity_poly.type
_entity_poly.pdbx_seq_one_letter_code
_entity_poly.pdbx_strand_id
1 'polypeptide(L)'
;STFQKEKYFNVHVGKGDLTADLEKVKTEEEAKRIAAACEKKQAAVSSLKRETKNVNPPKLYDLTTLQREANRYYGFTAQQTLDLVQTLYEKKLLTYPRTDSQFITDDMENTARQVISIVCRQLPLFSGVSITPDIARVTDNSKVTDHHAILPTVQLEKQDVSVLPQSEQKILNLVGMRLLCATGEKHTYAETQITLSCEGYEFKTKGKTVVQNGWKAIEELFKASLKGITCKWDFIPK
;
A
#
# COMPACT_ATOMS: atom_id res chain seq x y z
N SER A 1 33.45 5.91 -6.15
CA SER A 1 33.41 5.83 -4.67
C SER A 1 33.46 4.37 -4.27
N THR A 2 34.54 3.96 -3.61
CA THR A 2 34.72 2.61 -3.07
C THR A 2 33.84 2.46 -1.84
N PHE A 3 32.83 1.60 -1.92
CA PHE A 3 31.99 1.24 -0.78
C PHE A 3 32.85 0.45 0.23
N GLN A 4 33.14 1.02 1.38
CA GLN A 4 33.77 0.33 2.51
C GLN A 4 32.68 -0.21 3.44
N LYS A 5 32.68 -1.52 3.70
CA LYS A 5 31.82 -2.15 4.69
C LYS A 5 32.30 -1.79 6.08
N GLU A 6 31.52 -1.03 6.83
CA GLU A 6 31.77 -0.79 8.25
C GLU A 6 30.97 -1.80 9.08
N LYS A 7 31.59 -2.38 10.10
CA LYS A 7 30.98 -3.30 11.03
C LYS A 7 30.52 -2.56 12.27
N TYR A 8 29.26 -2.72 12.64
CA TYR A 8 28.67 -2.15 13.86
C TYR A 8 28.11 -3.26 14.73
N PHE A 9 27.99 -2.96 16.01
CA PHE A 9 27.35 -3.81 17.01
C PHE A 9 26.12 -3.11 17.56
N ASN A 10 25.10 -3.89 17.93
CA ASN A 10 23.91 -3.36 18.58
C ASN A 10 23.79 -4.00 19.97
N VAL A 11 23.41 -3.20 20.96
CA VAL A 11 23.09 -3.68 22.29
C VAL A 11 21.60 -3.60 22.49
N HIS A 12 20.98 -4.70 22.92
CA HIS A 12 19.56 -4.80 23.13
C HIS A 12 19.24 -4.83 24.62
N VAL A 13 18.23 -4.08 25.04
CA VAL A 13 17.63 -4.21 26.36
C VAL A 13 16.15 -4.57 26.18
N GLY A 14 15.63 -5.45 27.06
CA GLY A 14 14.26 -5.89 26.94
C GLY A 14 13.64 -6.36 28.24
N LYS A 15 12.30 -6.24 28.33
CA LYS A 15 11.48 -6.83 29.39
C LYS A 15 10.11 -7.21 28.79
N GLY A 16 9.79 -8.50 28.80
CA GLY A 16 8.60 -9.01 28.11
C GLY A 16 8.68 -8.72 26.62
N ASP A 17 7.63 -8.16 26.05
CA ASP A 17 7.54 -7.83 24.61
C ASP A 17 8.21 -6.50 24.24
N LEU A 18 8.69 -5.73 25.22
CA LEU A 18 9.38 -4.46 24.97
C LEU A 18 10.87 -4.72 24.77
N THR A 19 11.39 -4.38 23.59
CA THR A 19 12.81 -4.33 23.28
C THR A 19 13.20 -2.95 22.80
N ALA A 20 14.38 -2.49 23.21
CA ALA A 20 14.96 -1.24 22.75
C ALA A 20 16.44 -1.42 22.43
N ASP A 21 16.93 -0.68 21.45
CA ASP A 21 18.24 -0.88 20.85
C ASP A 21 19.12 0.35 21.03
N LEU A 22 20.38 0.13 21.35
CA LEU A 22 21.46 1.07 21.17
C LEU A 22 22.24 0.60 19.94
N GLU A 23 22.11 1.36 18.84
CA GLU A 23 22.63 1.00 17.53
C GLU A 23 24.00 1.65 17.28
N LYS A 24 24.75 1.03 16.35
CA LYS A 24 26.02 1.57 15.79
C LYS A 24 27.15 1.73 16.81
N VAL A 25 27.24 0.82 17.76
CA VAL A 25 28.42 0.72 18.60
C VAL A 25 29.62 0.25 17.76
N LYS A 26 30.75 0.94 17.83
CA LYS A 26 31.85 0.74 16.88
C LYS A 26 32.65 -0.53 17.13
N THR A 27 32.79 -0.95 18.39
CA THR A 27 33.59 -2.12 18.75
C THR A 27 32.82 -3.14 19.57
N GLU A 28 33.25 -4.40 19.50
CA GLU A 28 32.63 -5.49 20.26
C GLU A 28 32.89 -5.34 21.77
N GLU A 29 34.09 -4.86 22.15
CA GLU A 29 34.44 -4.60 23.53
C GLU A 29 33.55 -3.54 24.16
N GLU A 30 33.28 -2.47 23.43
CA GLU A 30 32.37 -1.42 23.88
C GLU A 30 30.93 -1.95 24.02
N ALA A 31 30.45 -2.72 23.06
CA ALA A 31 29.12 -3.34 23.14
C ALA A 31 28.99 -4.27 24.35
N LYS A 32 30.00 -5.11 24.63
CA LYS A 32 30.05 -5.98 25.81
C LYS A 32 30.08 -5.18 27.11
N ARG A 33 30.86 -4.10 27.17
CA ARG A 33 30.92 -3.21 28.33
C ARG A 33 29.56 -2.58 28.64
N ILE A 34 28.87 -2.08 27.60
CA ILE A 34 27.53 -1.47 27.74
C ILE A 34 26.53 -2.53 28.22
N ALA A 35 26.53 -3.71 27.61
CA ALA A 35 25.64 -4.79 28.01
C ALA A 35 25.86 -5.21 29.47
N ALA A 36 27.10 -5.36 29.92
CA ALA A 36 27.45 -5.70 31.29
C ALA A 36 27.04 -4.57 32.28
N ALA A 37 27.22 -3.30 31.91
CA ALA A 37 26.80 -2.18 32.75
C ALA A 37 25.29 -2.13 32.97
N CYS A 38 24.49 -2.47 31.95
CA CYS A 38 23.03 -2.43 32.01
C CYS A 38 22.39 -3.75 32.45
N GLU A 39 23.17 -4.84 32.61
CA GLU A 39 22.65 -6.14 33.02
C GLU A 39 21.98 -6.07 34.39
N LYS A 40 20.72 -6.54 34.46
CA LYS A 40 19.88 -6.53 35.68
C LYS A 40 19.65 -5.16 36.31
N LYS A 41 19.94 -4.07 35.58
CA LYS A 41 19.68 -2.69 36.00
C LYS A 41 18.30 -2.24 35.58
N GLN A 42 17.80 -1.19 36.25
CA GLN A 42 16.55 -0.55 35.87
C GLN A 42 16.80 0.46 34.76
N ALA A 43 15.99 0.39 33.70
CA ALA A 43 15.94 1.42 32.67
C ALA A 43 14.75 2.35 32.93
N ALA A 44 14.98 3.65 32.83
CA ALA A 44 13.95 4.67 32.94
C ALA A 44 13.55 5.21 31.56
N VAL A 45 12.29 5.58 31.36
CA VAL A 45 11.87 6.30 30.16
C VAL A 45 12.39 7.73 30.24
N SER A 46 13.34 8.08 29.39
CA SER A 46 13.91 9.44 29.30
C SER A 46 13.17 10.33 28.30
N SER A 47 12.54 9.72 27.27
CA SER A 47 11.74 10.45 26.29
C SER A 47 10.65 9.57 25.69
N LEU A 48 9.48 10.18 25.46
CA LEU A 48 8.37 9.59 24.72
C LEU A 48 7.88 10.62 23.70
N LYS A 49 8.00 10.28 22.40
CA LYS A 49 7.50 11.11 21.29
C LYS A 49 6.44 10.32 20.54
N ARG A 50 5.30 10.94 20.29
CA ARG A 50 4.21 10.37 19.49
C ARG A 50 3.87 11.32 18.34
N GLU A 51 3.92 10.82 17.13
CA GLU A 51 3.62 11.58 15.92
C GLU A 51 2.57 10.83 15.08
N THR A 52 1.60 11.56 14.56
CA THR A 52 0.66 11.02 13.59
C THR A 52 1.21 11.19 12.19
N LYS A 53 1.30 10.09 11.45
CA LYS A 53 1.81 10.06 10.07
C LYS A 53 0.72 9.61 9.12
N ASN A 54 0.66 10.29 7.97
CA ASN A 54 -0.27 10.00 6.89
C ASN A 54 0.48 9.43 5.69
N VAL A 55 -0.05 8.35 5.12
CA VAL A 55 0.41 7.78 3.85
C VAL A 55 -0.65 8.03 2.81
N ASN A 56 -0.31 8.81 1.81
CA ASN A 56 -1.23 9.12 0.72
C ASN A 56 -1.58 7.87 -0.09
N PRO A 57 -2.79 7.79 -0.65
CA PRO A 57 -3.15 6.81 -1.65
C PRO A 57 -2.20 6.80 -2.85
N PRO A 58 -2.05 5.65 -3.52
CA PRO A 58 -1.31 5.58 -4.79
C PRO A 58 -2.06 6.36 -5.88
N LYS A 59 -1.36 6.73 -6.95
CA LYS A 59 -2.00 7.26 -8.17
C LYS A 59 -2.68 6.14 -8.96
N LEU A 60 -3.51 6.51 -9.94
CA LEU A 60 -4.07 5.58 -10.92
C LEU A 60 -2.96 4.91 -11.76
N TYR A 61 -3.33 3.94 -12.58
CA TYR A 61 -2.37 3.27 -13.45
C TYR A 61 -2.18 4.01 -14.79
N ASP A 62 -0.91 4.25 -15.12
CA ASP A 62 -0.40 4.25 -16.48
C ASP A 62 -0.01 2.81 -16.90
N LEU A 63 0.34 2.60 -18.17
CA LEU A 63 0.73 1.28 -18.66
C LEU A 63 1.96 0.73 -17.90
N THR A 64 2.98 1.53 -17.73
CA THR A 64 4.25 1.11 -17.11
C THR A 64 4.07 0.67 -15.66
N THR A 65 3.28 1.41 -14.90
CA THR A 65 3.01 1.08 -13.50
C THR A 65 2.14 -0.18 -13.39
N LEU A 66 1.15 -0.34 -14.29
CA LEU A 66 0.34 -1.55 -14.36
C LEU A 66 1.18 -2.78 -14.70
N GLN A 67 2.05 -2.70 -15.71
CA GLN A 67 2.97 -3.79 -16.08
C GLN A 67 3.86 -4.21 -14.91
N ARG A 68 4.41 -3.25 -14.19
CA ARG A 68 5.28 -3.49 -13.04
C ARG A 68 4.55 -4.21 -11.91
N GLU A 69 3.30 -3.83 -11.61
CA GLU A 69 2.53 -4.48 -10.56
C GLU A 69 1.93 -5.82 -11.01
N ALA A 70 1.52 -5.97 -12.26
CA ALA A 70 1.10 -7.25 -12.81
C ALA A 70 2.24 -8.30 -12.78
N ASN A 71 3.47 -7.86 -13.06
CA ASN A 71 4.65 -8.72 -12.87
C ASN A 71 4.86 -9.08 -11.40
N ARG A 72 4.80 -8.10 -10.49
CA ARG A 72 5.00 -8.30 -9.06
C ARG A 72 4.00 -9.29 -8.44
N TYR A 73 2.71 -9.20 -8.82
CA TYR A 73 1.65 -9.99 -8.21
C TYR A 73 1.39 -11.32 -8.91
N TYR A 74 1.59 -11.36 -10.23
CA TYR A 74 1.19 -12.52 -11.06
C TYR A 74 2.32 -13.10 -11.91
N GLY A 75 3.50 -12.46 -11.95
CA GLY A 75 4.62 -12.87 -12.79
C GLY A 75 4.39 -12.60 -14.28
N PHE A 76 3.39 -11.80 -14.66
CA PHE A 76 3.16 -11.46 -16.06
C PHE A 76 4.29 -10.61 -16.63
N THR A 77 4.70 -10.91 -17.86
CA THR A 77 5.64 -10.05 -18.59
C THR A 77 4.97 -8.74 -18.99
N ALA A 78 5.77 -7.74 -19.37
CA ALA A 78 5.23 -6.46 -19.87
C ALA A 78 4.35 -6.68 -21.11
N GLN A 79 4.77 -7.57 -22.03
CA GLN A 79 4.00 -7.89 -23.24
C GLN A 79 2.69 -8.59 -22.88
N GLN A 80 2.73 -9.63 -22.05
CA GLN A 80 1.51 -10.33 -21.61
C GLN A 80 0.51 -9.38 -20.94
N THR A 81 1.01 -8.45 -20.11
CA THR A 81 0.14 -7.44 -19.47
C THR A 81 -0.49 -6.53 -20.53
N LEU A 82 0.28 -6.04 -21.50
CA LEU A 82 -0.24 -5.19 -22.58
C LEU A 82 -1.31 -5.93 -23.39
N ASP A 83 -1.06 -7.18 -23.77
CA ASP A 83 -1.99 -7.99 -24.57
C ASP A 83 -3.32 -8.22 -23.82
N LEU A 84 -3.25 -8.51 -22.52
CA LEU A 84 -4.43 -8.68 -21.66
C LEU A 84 -5.23 -7.38 -21.51
N VAL A 85 -4.54 -6.24 -21.30
CA VAL A 85 -5.21 -4.94 -21.18
C VAL A 85 -5.80 -4.52 -22.53
N GLN A 86 -5.13 -4.79 -23.65
CA GLN A 86 -5.64 -4.55 -24.99
C GLN A 86 -6.92 -5.37 -25.23
N THR A 87 -6.92 -6.65 -24.90
CA THR A 87 -8.11 -7.52 -25.01
C THR A 87 -9.27 -6.99 -24.18
N LEU A 88 -9.02 -6.55 -22.95
CA LEU A 88 -10.05 -5.96 -22.09
C LEU A 88 -10.56 -4.61 -22.61
N TYR A 89 -9.69 -3.81 -23.24
CA TYR A 89 -10.08 -2.59 -23.94
C TYR A 89 -11.00 -2.89 -25.13
N GLU A 90 -10.66 -3.87 -25.98
CA GLU A 90 -11.49 -4.30 -27.11
C GLU A 90 -12.85 -4.83 -26.68
N LYS A 91 -12.91 -5.50 -25.53
CA LYS A 91 -14.15 -5.88 -24.83
C LYS A 91 -14.87 -4.68 -24.18
N LYS A 92 -14.32 -3.48 -24.24
CA LYS A 92 -14.82 -2.26 -23.62
C LYS A 92 -14.90 -2.32 -22.08
N LEU A 93 -14.09 -3.18 -21.45
CA LEU A 93 -14.08 -3.33 -19.99
C LEU A 93 -13.01 -2.45 -19.32
N LEU A 94 -11.97 -2.07 -20.06
CA LEU A 94 -10.96 -1.10 -19.65
C LEU A 94 -10.87 0.06 -20.64
N THR A 95 -10.31 1.18 -20.20
CA THR A 95 -9.97 2.31 -21.06
C THR A 95 -8.69 2.03 -21.84
N TYR A 96 -8.29 2.94 -22.74
CA TYR A 96 -7.17 2.76 -23.65
C TYR A 96 -5.86 2.44 -22.92
N PRO A 97 -5.14 1.36 -23.29
CA PRO A 97 -4.01 0.85 -22.52
C PRO A 97 -2.72 1.65 -22.65
N ARG A 98 -2.49 2.30 -23.82
CA ARG A 98 -1.21 2.98 -24.07
C ARG A 98 -1.28 4.44 -23.61
N THR A 99 -1.22 4.64 -22.30
CA THR A 99 -1.21 5.94 -21.68
C THR A 99 -0.06 6.06 -20.69
N ASP A 100 0.50 7.24 -20.56
CA ASP A 100 1.48 7.65 -19.54
C ASP A 100 0.84 8.45 -18.40
N SER A 101 -0.45 8.80 -18.52
CA SER A 101 -1.17 9.52 -17.48
C SER A 101 -1.62 8.61 -16.34
N GLN A 102 -1.51 9.12 -15.13
CA GLN A 102 -2.02 8.54 -13.89
C GLN A 102 -3.21 9.35 -13.32
N PHE A 103 -3.84 10.18 -14.16
CA PHE A 103 -4.92 11.07 -13.79
C PHE A 103 -6.09 10.96 -14.76
N ILE A 104 -7.23 11.49 -14.35
CA ILE A 104 -8.41 11.69 -15.18
C ILE A 104 -8.66 13.19 -15.36
N THR A 105 -9.53 13.55 -16.30
CA THR A 105 -10.03 14.91 -16.51
C THR A 105 -11.27 15.18 -15.65
N ASP A 106 -11.60 16.44 -15.44
CA ASP A 106 -12.73 16.87 -14.58
C ASP A 106 -14.10 16.41 -15.13
N ASP A 107 -14.26 16.35 -16.45
CA ASP A 107 -15.47 15.83 -17.09
C ASP A 107 -15.73 14.35 -16.80
N MET A 108 -14.69 13.60 -16.38
CA MET A 108 -14.78 12.19 -16.02
C MET A 108 -15.17 11.93 -14.57
N GLU A 109 -15.27 12.92 -13.70
CA GLU A 109 -15.51 12.71 -12.27
C GLU A 109 -16.78 11.90 -11.98
N ASN A 110 -17.88 12.22 -12.65
CA ASN A 110 -19.14 11.50 -12.48
C ASN A 110 -19.05 10.06 -12.97
N THR A 111 -18.40 9.85 -14.12
CA THR A 111 -18.15 8.51 -14.65
C THR A 111 -17.28 7.69 -13.69
N ALA A 112 -16.24 8.28 -13.12
CA ALA A 112 -15.37 7.61 -12.15
C ALA A 112 -16.15 7.17 -10.90
N ARG A 113 -17.08 8.00 -10.38
CA ARG A 113 -17.96 7.61 -9.26
C ARG A 113 -18.85 6.41 -9.60
N GLN A 114 -19.44 6.42 -10.80
CA GLN A 114 -20.24 5.29 -11.28
C GLN A 114 -19.39 4.00 -11.37
N VAL A 115 -18.20 4.09 -11.98
CA VAL A 115 -17.29 2.97 -12.15
C VAL A 115 -16.85 2.40 -10.80
N ILE A 116 -16.55 3.23 -9.80
CA ILE A 116 -16.24 2.77 -8.43
C ILE A 116 -17.40 1.92 -7.88
N SER A 117 -18.62 2.41 -8.00
CA SER A 117 -19.82 1.67 -7.55
C SER A 117 -19.99 0.34 -8.29
N ILE A 118 -19.75 0.33 -9.60
CA ILE A 118 -19.80 -0.87 -10.43
C ILE A 118 -18.71 -1.88 -10.01
N VAL A 119 -17.49 -1.43 -9.80
CA VAL A 119 -16.36 -2.28 -9.33
C VAL A 119 -16.73 -2.97 -8.02
N CYS A 120 -17.31 -2.25 -7.06
CA CYS A 120 -17.72 -2.82 -5.78
C CYS A 120 -18.88 -3.83 -5.90
N ARG A 121 -19.71 -3.76 -6.97
CA ARG A 121 -20.79 -4.71 -7.20
C ARG A 121 -20.38 -5.89 -8.06
N GLN A 122 -19.61 -5.64 -9.13
CA GLN A 122 -19.34 -6.62 -10.20
C GLN A 122 -18.08 -7.45 -9.98
N LEU A 123 -17.10 -6.91 -9.24
CA LEU A 123 -15.90 -7.68 -8.91
C LEU A 123 -16.10 -8.37 -7.55
N PRO A 124 -16.25 -9.71 -7.51
CA PRO A 124 -16.56 -10.43 -6.27
C PRO A 124 -15.57 -10.14 -5.13
N LEU A 125 -14.31 -9.89 -5.48
CA LEU A 125 -13.27 -9.54 -4.52
C LEU A 125 -13.58 -8.27 -3.72
N PHE A 126 -14.31 -7.33 -4.30
CA PHE A 126 -14.64 -6.04 -3.68
C PHE A 126 -16.11 -5.94 -3.26
N SER A 127 -16.83 -7.05 -3.31
CA SER A 127 -18.22 -7.08 -2.85
C SER A 127 -18.32 -6.70 -1.39
N GLY A 128 -19.16 -5.70 -1.08
CA GLY A 128 -19.31 -5.17 0.27
C GLY A 128 -18.29 -4.09 0.67
N VAL A 129 -17.30 -3.78 -0.18
CA VAL A 129 -16.43 -2.63 0.05
C VAL A 129 -17.24 -1.35 -0.09
N SER A 130 -17.21 -0.50 0.96
CA SER A 130 -17.80 0.84 0.96
C SER A 130 -16.71 1.86 1.16
N ILE A 131 -16.62 2.82 0.24
CA ILE A 131 -15.68 3.94 0.34
C ILE A 131 -16.40 5.26 0.06
N THR A 132 -15.91 6.35 0.63
CA THR A 132 -16.25 7.70 0.23
C THR A 132 -15.14 8.20 -0.70
N PRO A 133 -15.33 8.14 -2.04
CA PRO A 133 -14.24 8.39 -2.98
C PRO A 133 -13.88 9.87 -3.05
N ASP A 134 -12.60 10.18 -2.87
CA ASP A 134 -12.01 11.49 -3.14
C ASP A 134 -11.52 11.53 -4.60
N ILE A 135 -12.43 11.87 -5.52
CA ILE A 135 -12.12 11.90 -6.96
C ILE A 135 -11.19 13.06 -7.32
N ALA A 136 -11.30 14.19 -6.62
CA ALA A 136 -10.47 15.37 -6.89
C ALA A 136 -8.96 15.04 -6.77
N ARG A 137 -8.60 14.05 -5.96
CA ARG A 137 -7.19 13.61 -5.82
C ARG A 137 -6.59 13.03 -7.09
N VAL A 138 -7.42 12.42 -7.92
CA VAL A 138 -7.00 11.76 -9.17
C VAL A 138 -7.36 12.57 -10.41
N THR A 139 -7.97 13.75 -10.24
CA THR A 139 -8.37 14.66 -11.31
C THR A 139 -7.30 15.73 -11.50
N ASP A 140 -6.72 15.82 -12.71
CA ASP A 140 -5.78 16.89 -13.07
C ASP A 140 -5.68 16.99 -14.59
N ASN A 141 -6.41 17.95 -15.20
CA ASN A 141 -6.45 18.14 -16.65
C ASN A 141 -5.06 18.42 -17.24
N SER A 142 -4.17 19.07 -16.49
CA SER A 142 -2.82 19.40 -16.98
C SER A 142 -1.91 18.18 -17.12
N LYS A 143 -2.29 17.05 -16.55
CA LYS A 143 -1.54 15.78 -16.57
C LYS A 143 -2.19 14.71 -17.45
N VAL A 144 -3.20 15.09 -18.20
CA VAL A 144 -3.81 14.25 -19.23
C VAL A 144 -3.60 14.91 -20.56
N THR A 145 -2.77 14.28 -21.41
CA THR A 145 -2.50 14.78 -22.77
C THR A 145 -3.47 14.15 -23.76
N ASP A 146 -3.15 12.96 -24.28
CA ASP A 146 -3.97 12.27 -25.26
C ASP A 146 -4.98 11.31 -24.63
N HIS A 147 -4.53 10.62 -23.59
CA HIS A 147 -5.34 9.60 -22.88
C HIS A 147 -5.17 9.73 -21.39
N HIS A 148 -6.28 9.56 -20.67
CA HIS A 148 -6.29 9.48 -19.20
C HIS A 148 -5.80 8.12 -18.71
N ALA A 149 -5.67 7.96 -17.39
CA ALA A 149 -5.27 6.72 -16.73
C ALA A 149 -6.12 5.50 -17.13
N ILE A 150 -5.56 4.31 -16.96
CA ILE A 150 -6.27 3.04 -17.20
C ILE A 150 -7.28 2.79 -16.08
N LEU A 151 -8.55 2.67 -16.47
CA LEU A 151 -9.70 2.47 -15.58
C LEU A 151 -10.63 1.38 -16.11
N PRO A 152 -11.40 0.71 -15.23
CA PRO A 152 -12.58 -0.01 -15.66
C PRO A 152 -13.60 0.94 -16.29
N THR A 153 -14.49 0.43 -17.12
CA THR A 153 -15.54 1.22 -17.76
C THR A 153 -16.92 0.89 -17.18
N VAL A 154 -17.90 1.70 -17.51
CA VAL A 154 -19.31 1.44 -17.14
C VAL A 154 -19.88 0.15 -17.79
N GLN A 155 -19.27 -0.34 -18.87
CA GLN A 155 -19.70 -1.59 -19.52
C GLN A 155 -19.47 -2.82 -18.63
N LEU A 156 -18.60 -2.71 -17.63
CA LEU A 156 -18.41 -3.75 -16.62
C LEU A 156 -19.71 -4.14 -15.91
N GLU A 157 -20.68 -3.21 -15.79
CA GLU A 157 -21.99 -3.49 -15.18
C GLU A 157 -22.78 -4.58 -15.92
N LYS A 158 -22.57 -4.71 -17.23
CA LYS A 158 -23.27 -5.68 -18.08
C LYS A 158 -22.51 -7.00 -18.27
N GLN A 159 -21.30 -7.08 -17.73
CA GLN A 159 -20.40 -8.21 -17.93
C GLN A 159 -20.48 -9.18 -16.77
N ASP A 160 -20.74 -10.44 -17.08
CA ASP A 160 -20.44 -11.51 -16.13
C ASP A 160 -18.91 -11.75 -16.11
N VAL A 161 -18.28 -11.31 -15.04
CA VAL A 161 -16.81 -11.41 -14.89
C VAL A 161 -16.36 -12.85 -14.73
N SER A 162 -17.23 -13.75 -14.27
CA SER A 162 -16.90 -15.16 -14.02
C SER A 162 -16.60 -15.94 -15.30
N VAL A 163 -17.14 -15.49 -16.44
CA VAL A 163 -16.90 -16.12 -17.75
C VAL A 163 -15.62 -15.66 -18.45
N LEU A 164 -14.96 -14.62 -17.91
CA LEU A 164 -13.68 -14.16 -18.46
C LEU A 164 -12.55 -15.15 -18.13
N PRO A 165 -11.54 -15.27 -19.00
CA PRO A 165 -10.31 -16.00 -18.70
C PRO A 165 -9.68 -15.50 -17.37
N GLN A 166 -9.11 -16.39 -16.59
CA GLN A 166 -8.55 -16.08 -15.28
C GLN A 166 -7.48 -14.95 -15.33
N SER A 167 -6.68 -14.91 -16.41
CA SER A 167 -5.68 -13.85 -16.61
C SER A 167 -6.31 -12.47 -16.80
N GLU A 168 -7.44 -12.40 -17.51
CA GLU A 168 -8.21 -11.16 -17.69
C GLU A 168 -8.86 -10.71 -16.38
N GLN A 169 -9.46 -11.67 -15.63
CA GLN A 169 -10.00 -11.39 -14.30
C GLN A 169 -8.93 -10.83 -13.35
N LYS A 170 -7.70 -11.38 -13.38
CA LYS A 170 -6.56 -10.87 -12.60
C LYS A 170 -6.23 -9.42 -12.91
N ILE A 171 -6.14 -9.06 -14.19
CA ILE A 171 -5.87 -7.68 -14.61
C ILE A 171 -7.03 -6.76 -14.21
N LEU A 172 -8.27 -7.19 -14.43
CA LEU A 172 -9.45 -6.40 -14.08
C LEU A 172 -9.53 -6.13 -12.57
N ASN A 173 -9.28 -7.15 -11.73
CA ASN A 173 -9.18 -6.99 -10.29
C ASN A 173 -8.05 -6.05 -9.87
N LEU A 174 -6.89 -6.13 -10.54
CA LEU A 174 -5.75 -5.25 -10.24
C LEU A 174 -6.08 -3.79 -10.55
N VAL A 175 -6.70 -3.51 -11.70
CA VAL A 175 -7.11 -2.15 -12.10
C VAL A 175 -8.24 -1.64 -11.19
N GLY A 176 -9.22 -2.48 -10.86
CA GLY A 176 -10.29 -2.15 -9.92
C GLY A 176 -9.75 -1.82 -8.52
N MET A 177 -8.87 -2.66 -7.99
CA MET A 177 -8.18 -2.40 -6.72
C MET A 177 -7.49 -1.04 -6.73
N ARG A 178 -6.75 -0.72 -7.80
CA ARG A 178 -6.03 0.55 -7.90
C ARG A 178 -6.97 1.74 -7.91
N LEU A 179 -8.10 1.67 -8.61
CA LEU A 179 -9.10 2.73 -8.62
C LEU A 179 -9.65 2.98 -7.20
N LEU A 180 -10.04 1.92 -6.50
CA LEU A 180 -10.54 2.02 -5.13
C LEU A 180 -9.48 2.58 -4.17
N CYS A 181 -8.23 2.13 -4.28
CA CYS A 181 -7.13 2.64 -3.47
C CYS A 181 -6.85 4.12 -3.76
N ALA A 182 -6.73 4.50 -5.04
CA ALA A 182 -6.35 5.85 -5.46
C ALA A 182 -7.36 6.91 -5.01
N THR A 183 -8.63 6.54 -4.96
CA THR A 183 -9.74 7.41 -4.52
C THR A 183 -10.10 7.23 -3.05
N GLY A 184 -9.49 6.28 -2.37
CA GLY A 184 -9.74 5.99 -0.95
C GLY A 184 -9.11 7.01 0.00
N GLU A 185 -9.44 6.89 1.27
CA GLU A 185 -8.90 7.74 2.33
C GLU A 185 -7.42 7.45 2.60
N LYS A 186 -6.72 8.43 3.20
CA LYS A 186 -5.33 8.26 3.62
C LYS A 186 -5.22 7.14 4.67
N HIS A 187 -4.11 6.40 4.62
CA HIS A 187 -3.73 5.55 5.74
C HIS A 187 -3.04 6.39 6.80
N THR A 188 -3.55 6.35 8.03
CA THR A 188 -3.02 7.13 9.15
C THR A 188 -2.56 6.20 10.25
N TYR A 189 -1.36 6.43 10.78
CA TYR A 189 -0.83 5.70 11.93
C TYR A 189 -0.13 6.64 12.90
N ALA A 190 -0.19 6.30 14.19
CA ALA A 190 0.62 6.93 15.21
C ALA A 190 1.95 6.17 15.34
N GLU A 191 3.05 6.86 15.19
CA GLU A 191 4.39 6.36 15.48
C GLU A 191 4.78 6.84 16.87
N THR A 192 5.07 5.91 17.78
CA THR A 192 5.55 6.21 19.12
C THR A 192 7.02 5.82 19.20
N GLN A 193 7.87 6.78 19.52
CA GLN A 193 9.29 6.55 19.79
C GLN A 193 9.51 6.69 21.29
N ILE A 194 10.12 5.67 21.90
CA ILE A 194 10.48 5.65 23.30
C ILE A 194 12.00 5.61 23.38
N THR A 195 12.59 6.48 24.21
CA THR A 195 13.99 6.38 24.58
C THR A 195 14.07 5.98 26.05
N LEU A 196 14.82 4.90 26.29
CA LEU A 196 15.12 4.40 27.63
C LEU A 196 16.55 4.80 27.99
N SER A 197 16.76 5.28 29.21
CA SER A 197 18.09 5.51 29.78
C SER A 197 18.40 4.44 30.81
N CYS A 198 19.57 3.81 30.67
CA CYS A 198 20.11 2.83 31.60
C CYS A 198 21.62 3.08 31.77
N GLU A 199 22.07 3.35 33.01
CA GLU A 199 23.50 3.63 33.33
C GLU A 199 24.16 4.65 32.40
N GLY A 200 23.41 5.70 31.99
CA GLY A 200 23.88 6.75 31.10
C GLY A 200 23.84 6.42 29.59
N TYR A 201 23.43 5.22 29.22
CA TYR A 201 23.25 4.82 27.81
C TYR A 201 21.80 4.97 27.40
N GLU A 202 21.56 5.38 26.13
CA GLU A 202 20.23 5.56 25.54
C GLU A 202 19.89 4.43 24.60
N PHE A 203 18.77 3.77 24.84
CA PHE A 203 18.20 2.72 24.00
C PHE A 203 16.90 3.22 23.38
N LYS A 204 16.67 2.98 22.09
CA LYS A 204 15.51 3.47 21.36
C LYS A 204 14.65 2.33 20.86
N THR A 205 13.34 2.52 20.96
CA THR A 205 12.37 1.64 20.33
C THR A 205 11.28 2.45 19.64
N LYS A 206 10.68 1.86 18.61
CA LYS A 206 9.59 2.48 17.84
C LYS A 206 8.44 1.50 17.70
N GLY A 207 7.26 1.97 18.02
CA GLY A 207 6.01 1.26 17.76
C GLY A 207 5.14 2.02 16.78
N LYS A 208 4.28 1.31 16.05
CA LYS A 208 3.28 1.89 15.16
C LYS A 208 1.91 1.36 15.54
N THR A 209 0.95 2.26 15.71
CA THR A 209 -0.45 1.94 15.93
C THR A 209 -1.26 2.51 14.80
N VAL A 210 -1.99 1.67 14.06
CA VAL A 210 -2.87 2.13 12.99
C VAL A 210 -4.04 2.89 13.61
N VAL A 211 -4.27 4.11 13.12
CA VAL A 211 -5.39 4.97 13.50
C VAL A 211 -6.53 4.82 12.49
N GLN A 212 -6.18 4.77 11.19
CA GLN A 212 -7.11 4.62 10.09
C GLN A 212 -6.47 3.80 8.99
N ASN A 213 -7.08 2.68 8.63
CA ASN A 213 -6.56 1.82 7.56
C ASN A 213 -6.60 2.51 6.19
N GLY A 214 -7.67 3.25 5.89
CA GLY A 214 -7.85 3.95 4.64
C GLY A 214 -7.66 3.01 3.44
N TRP A 215 -7.01 3.50 2.39
CA TRP A 215 -6.77 2.74 1.14
C TRP A 215 -6.01 1.42 1.34
N LYS A 216 -5.21 1.30 2.40
CA LYS A 216 -4.45 0.07 2.65
C LYS A 216 -5.34 -1.12 2.98
N ALA A 217 -6.51 -0.91 3.57
CA ALA A 217 -7.45 -2.00 3.81
C ALA A 217 -7.86 -2.71 2.49
N ILE A 218 -8.04 -1.93 1.42
CA ILE A 218 -8.39 -2.46 0.09
C ILE A 218 -7.19 -3.23 -0.51
N GLU A 219 -5.99 -2.67 -0.37
CA GLU A 219 -4.77 -3.33 -0.84
C GLU A 219 -4.50 -4.64 -0.09
N GLU A 220 -4.74 -4.66 1.22
CA GLU A 220 -4.59 -5.85 2.06
C GLU A 220 -5.62 -6.94 1.72
N LEU A 221 -6.87 -6.56 1.47
CA LEU A 221 -7.89 -7.47 0.95
C LEU A 221 -7.44 -8.13 -0.36
N PHE A 222 -6.96 -7.32 -1.30
CA PHE A 222 -6.42 -7.82 -2.57
C PHE A 222 -5.24 -8.77 -2.36
N LYS A 223 -4.28 -8.42 -1.52
CA LYS A 223 -3.11 -9.26 -1.22
C LYS A 223 -3.50 -10.57 -0.51
N ALA A 224 -4.51 -10.53 0.35
CA ALA A 224 -5.01 -11.73 1.01
C ALA A 224 -5.63 -12.71 0.01
N SER A 225 -6.35 -12.21 -1.00
CA SER A 225 -6.93 -13.06 -2.07
C SER A 225 -5.86 -13.80 -2.88
N LEU A 226 -4.68 -13.20 -3.06
CA LEU A 226 -3.55 -13.83 -3.76
C LEU A 226 -2.96 -15.02 -3.00
N LYS A 227 -3.12 -15.04 -1.68
CA LYS A 227 -2.66 -16.13 -0.79
C LYS A 227 -3.73 -17.21 -0.56
N GLY A 228 -4.87 -17.12 -1.22
CA GLY A 228 -6.01 -18.02 -0.99
C GLY A 228 -6.69 -17.81 0.36
N ILE A 229 -6.44 -16.71 1.05
CA ILE A 229 -7.07 -16.35 2.33
C ILE A 229 -8.31 -15.53 2.01
N THR A 230 -9.50 -16.04 2.31
CA THR A 230 -10.75 -15.28 2.25
C THR A 230 -10.86 -14.38 3.49
N CYS A 231 -10.63 -13.07 3.33
CA CYS A 231 -10.97 -12.11 4.36
C CYS A 231 -12.46 -11.77 4.29
N LYS A 232 -13.22 -12.08 5.35
CA LYS A 232 -14.56 -11.52 5.51
C LYS A 232 -14.44 -10.10 6.02
N TRP A 233 -15.15 -9.16 5.39
CA TRP A 233 -15.24 -7.76 5.82
C TRP A 233 -16.20 -7.60 7.00
N ASP A 234 -15.89 -8.19 8.14
CA ASP A 234 -16.75 -8.04 9.32
C ASP A 234 -16.36 -6.85 10.21
N PHE A 235 -15.34 -6.07 9.83
CA PHE A 235 -14.88 -4.95 10.65
C PHE A 235 -14.32 -3.77 9.85
N ILE A 236 -15.15 -2.78 9.57
CA ILE A 236 -14.72 -1.39 9.52
C ILE A 236 -15.29 -0.76 10.80
N PRO A 237 -14.49 -0.51 11.84
CA PRO A 237 -14.92 0.31 12.96
C PRO A 237 -15.24 1.72 12.42
N LYS A 238 -16.44 2.21 12.76
CA LYS A 238 -16.85 3.60 12.54
C LYS A 238 -15.94 4.56 13.27
#